data_758ae8de8cc33ead742cd92b524dfa33
#
_entry.id   758ae8de8cc33ead742cd92b524dfa33
#
_cell.length_a   1.000
_cell.length_b   1.000
_cell.length_c   1.000
_cell.angle_alpha   90.00
_cell.angle_beta   90.00
_cell.angle_gamma   90.00
#
_symmetry.space_group_name_H-M   'P 1'
#
loop_
_entity.id
_entity.type
_entity.pdbx_description
1 polymer ?
#
loop_
_entity_poly.entity_id
_entity_poly.type
_entity_poly.pdbx_seq_one_letter_code
_entity_poly.pdbx_strand_id
1 'polypeptide(L)'
;MSRLFRSAYAPTHCFSPVNEDKSARYHRLKRQATIVSLLWSLVLLAGLVWSGLSLALRSLAESVAAPVGPSVWSTGATVLVYVGLLTVINEIGSAPIAFYGGFILERRYGLSNERLSSWMRDQAKSFAIGLLLACGGTLLLYALIGWSRTWWWLIAGAAFAALIVGLTQLTPILLLPLFYRLKPLEKESLRTRLLALAERGGARVVGAYEWGLSDKTKKANAALTGLGATRRILVSDTMLAEYSDDEIEVVMAHELAHHVKGDIWKGMAFESVLILAGFYLAARVLDVLAGPSGLRDVADIAGLPLLLLAAGAVSLVMVPVAHALSRAIERSADRFALDVTGNPDAFVSAMRRLGVQNLAEERPSKIVQWLFYSHPPLHERILAAQAFTTRSRGSFPPRAVGAAPNESHARISDGP
;
A
#
# COMPACT_ATOMS: atom_id res chain seq x y z
N MET A 1 29.12 -3.13 -51.16
CA MET A 1 29.29 -2.20 -50.04
C MET A 1 27.97 -2.05 -49.35
N SER A 2 27.63 -2.94 -48.42
CA SER A 2 26.46 -2.79 -47.56
C SER A 2 26.54 -3.82 -46.40
N ARG A 3 27.51 -3.62 -45.51
CA ARG A 3 27.61 -4.31 -44.22
C ARG A 3 28.30 -3.36 -43.28
N LEU A 4 27.53 -2.59 -42.50
CA LEU A 4 27.96 -1.90 -41.29
C LEU A 4 26.76 -1.10 -40.80
N PHE A 5 25.93 -1.67 -39.96
CA PHE A 5 25.08 -1.06 -38.92
C PHE A 5 24.14 -2.15 -38.38
N ARG A 6 24.75 -3.19 -37.78
CA ARG A 6 24.09 -4.01 -36.76
C ARG A 6 25.03 -4.03 -35.57
N SER A 7 25.01 -2.98 -34.79
CA SER A 7 25.65 -2.98 -33.49
C SER A 7 24.66 -2.58 -32.44
N ALA A 8 24.35 -3.59 -31.61
CA ALA A 8 24.28 -3.50 -30.18
C ALA A 8 23.20 -2.62 -29.55
N TYR A 9 21.94 -3.09 -29.59
CA TYR A 9 21.07 -2.99 -28.46
C TYR A 9 20.61 -4.41 -28.10
N ALA A 10 21.50 -5.19 -27.51
CA ALA A 10 21.06 -6.33 -26.69
C ALA A 10 20.29 -5.73 -25.50
N PRO A 11 19.05 -6.15 -25.24
CA PRO A 11 18.39 -5.76 -24.01
C PRO A 11 19.23 -6.32 -22.87
N THR A 12 19.93 -5.44 -22.14
CA THR A 12 20.63 -5.81 -20.92
C THR A 12 19.57 -6.32 -19.96
N HIS A 13 19.49 -7.65 -19.82
CA HIS A 13 18.65 -8.28 -18.81
C HIS A 13 19.03 -7.71 -17.45
N CYS A 14 18.10 -6.98 -16.82
CA CYS A 14 18.30 -6.32 -15.52
C CYS A 14 18.57 -7.30 -14.38
N PHE A 15 18.24 -8.59 -14.57
CA PHE A 15 18.37 -9.63 -13.57
C PHE A 15 18.96 -10.88 -14.19
N SER A 16 19.75 -11.62 -13.42
CA SER A 16 20.13 -12.96 -13.84
C SER A 16 18.88 -13.85 -13.91
N PRO A 17 18.80 -14.82 -14.80
CA PRO A 17 17.68 -15.76 -14.91
C PRO A 17 17.32 -16.43 -13.57
N VAL A 18 18.31 -16.64 -12.71
CA VAL A 18 18.14 -17.24 -11.37
C VAL A 18 17.36 -16.30 -10.43
N ASN A 19 17.57 -14.98 -10.51
CA ASN A 19 16.83 -14.01 -9.67
C ASN A 19 15.39 -13.83 -10.16
N GLU A 20 15.15 -13.85 -11.45
CA GLU A 20 13.80 -13.77 -12.03
C GLU A 20 12.97 -15.00 -11.64
N ASP A 21 13.49 -16.20 -11.75
CA ASP A 21 12.81 -17.43 -11.32
C ASP A 21 12.51 -17.44 -9.80
N LYS A 22 13.46 -16.99 -8.99
CA LYS A 22 13.30 -16.86 -7.53
C LYS A 22 12.20 -15.85 -7.18
N SER A 23 12.17 -14.71 -7.86
CA SER A 23 11.17 -13.66 -7.65
C SER A 23 9.76 -14.12 -8.08
N ALA A 24 9.62 -14.67 -9.27
CA ALA A 24 8.36 -15.19 -9.79
C ALA A 24 7.77 -16.27 -8.85
N ARG A 25 8.61 -17.18 -8.37
CA ARG A 25 8.21 -18.23 -7.42
C ARG A 25 7.76 -17.63 -6.07
N TYR A 26 8.50 -16.65 -5.53
CA TYR A 26 8.14 -15.97 -4.30
C TYR A 26 6.76 -15.31 -4.44
N HIS A 27 6.55 -14.52 -5.47
CA HIS A 27 5.28 -13.83 -5.69
C HIS A 27 4.13 -14.77 -5.97
N ARG A 28 4.36 -15.89 -6.67
CA ARG A 28 3.34 -16.93 -6.85
C ARG A 28 2.88 -17.52 -5.51
N LEU A 29 3.83 -17.88 -4.63
CA LEU A 29 3.50 -18.41 -3.29
C LEU A 29 2.80 -17.36 -2.42
N LYS A 30 3.21 -16.09 -2.52
CA LYS A 30 2.57 -14.98 -1.81
C LYS A 30 1.13 -14.78 -2.28
N ARG A 31 0.88 -14.78 -3.59
CA ARG A 31 -0.47 -14.72 -4.18
C ARG A 31 -1.33 -15.90 -3.76
N GLN A 32 -0.77 -17.13 -3.74
CA GLN A 32 -1.49 -18.31 -3.26
C GLN A 32 -1.91 -18.15 -1.79
N ALA A 33 -1.03 -17.68 -0.92
CA ALA A 33 -1.38 -17.39 0.47
C ALA A 33 -2.49 -16.33 0.58
N THR A 34 -2.44 -15.27 -0.22
CA THR A 34 -3.49 -14.25 -0.27
C THR A 34 -4.83 -14.82 -0.74
N ILE A 35 -4.83 -15.65 -1.78
CA ILE A 35 -6.06 -16.30 -2.28
C ILE A 35 -6.63 -17.25 -1.23
N VAL A 36 -5.80 -18.06 -0.58
CA VAL A 36 -6.24 -18.99 0.48
C VAL A 36 -6.82 -18.22 1.66
N SER A 37 -6.22 -17.09 2.07
CA SER A 37 -6.77 -16.22 3.11
C SER A 37 -8.14 -15.64 2.74
N LEU A 38 -8.30 -15.19 1.49
CA LEU A 38 -9.58 -14.70 0.99
C LEU A 38 -10.65 -15.80 0.97
N LEU A 39 -10.28 -16.99 0.48
CA LEU A 39 -11.18 -18.15 0.46
C LEU A 39 -11.57 -18.59 1.86
N TRP A 40 -10.63 -18.56 2.83
CA TRP A 40 -10.94 -18.82 4.23
C TRP A 40 -12.02 -17.88 4.75
N SER A 41 -11.85 -16.57 4.58
CA SER A 41 -12.82 -15.57 5.05
C SER A 41 -14.18 -15.75 4.38
N LEU A 42 -14.20 -16.01 3.07
CA LEU A 42 -15.42 -16.27 2.32
C LEU A 42 -16.16 -17.51 2.82
N VAL A 43 -15.45 -18.63 2.98
CA VAL A 43 -16.00 -19.91 3.46
C VAL A 43 -16.50 -19.78 4.90
N LEU A 44 -15.74 -19.09 5.75
CA LEU A 44 -16.15 -18.84 7.13
C LEU A 44 -17.48 -18.04 7.18
N LEU A 45 -17.52 -16.88 6.54
CA LEU A 45 -18.70 -16.01 6.59
C LEU A 45 -19.92 -16.66 5.93
N ALA A 46 -19.73 -17.26 4.75
CA ALA A 46 -20.78 -17.98 4.05
C ALA A 46 -21.25 -19.21 4.86
N GLY A 47 -20.31 -19.98 5.40
CA GLY A 47 -20.61 -21.13 6.25
C GLY A 47 -21.42 -20.76 7.49
N LEU A 48 -21.09 -19.66 8.16
CA LEU A 48 -21.84 -19.14 9.31
C LEU A 48 -23.29 -18.80 8.96
N VAL A 49 -23.51 -18.19 7.79
CA VAL A 49 -24.87 -17.83 7.32
C VAL A 49 -25.69 -19.07 6.97
N TRP A 50 -25.18 -19.92 6.06
CA TRP A 50 -25.96 -21.02 5.52
C TRP A 50 -26.14 -22.22 6.45
N SER A 51 -25.22 -22.43 7.39
CA SER A 51 -25.38 -23.49 8.41
C SER A 51 -26.24 -23.09 9.60
N GLY A 52 -26.62 -21.81 9.72
CA GLY A 52 -27.30 -21.29 10.90
C GLY A 52 -26.37 -21.09 12.11
N LEU A 53 -25.06 -21.35 12.00
CA LEU A 53 -24.09 -21.14 13.08
C LEU A 53 -24.01 -19.68 13.52
N SER A 54 -24.31 -18.72 12.65
CA SER A 54 -24.39 -17.31 13.01
C SER A 54 -25.50 -17.05 14.05
N LEU A 55 -26.64 -17.74 13.93
CA LEU A 55 -27.74 -17.66 14.89
C LEU A 55 -27.35 -18.31 16.23
N ALA A 56 -26.66 -19.45 16.21
CA ALA A 56 -26.15 -20.10 17.41
C ALA A 56 -25.10 -19.21 18.11
N LEU A 57 -24.21 -18.57 17.34
CA LEU A 57 -23.22 -17.63 17.87
C LEU A 57 -23.88 -16.42 18.54
N ARG A 58 -24.97 -15.89 17.95
CA ARG A 58 -25.79 -14.85 18.59
C ARG A 58 -26.40 -15.34 19.93
N SER A 59 -27.02 -16.54 19.94
CA SER A 59 -27.62 -17.09 21.15
C SER A 59 -26.59 -17.28 22.27
N LEU A 60 -25.37 -17.73 21.91
CA LEU A 60 -24.25 -17.80 22.84
C LEU A 60 -23.85 -16.40 23.34
N ALA A 61 -23.74 -15.41 22.47
CA ALA A 61 -23.39 -14.05 22.86
C ALA A 61 -24.45 -13.43 23.76
N GLU A 62 -25.74 -13.67 23.51
CA GLU A 62 -26.85 -13.24 24.35
C GLU A 62 -26.79 -13.90 25.73
N SER A 63 -26.50 -15.20 25.81
CA SER A 63 -26.38 -15.90 27.11
C SER A 63 -25.21 -15.39 27.96
N VAL A 64 -24.07 -15.08 27.32
CA VAL A 64 -22.90 -14.49 27.99
C VAL A 64 -23.17 -13.06 28.45
N ALA A 65 -23.94 -12.29 27.68
CA ALA A 65 -24.29 -10.90 28.00
C ALA A 65 -25.46 -10.79 29.00
N ALA A 66 -26.24 -11.84 29.20
CA ALA A 66 -27.44 -11.85 30.07
C ALA A 66 -27.23 -11.29 31.50
N PRO A 67 -26.09 -11.52 32.18
CA PRO A 67 -25.85 -10.97 33.52
C PRO A 67 -25.81 -9.44 33.59
N VAL A 68 -25.60 -8.75 32.42
CA VAL A 68 -25.58 -7.28 32.36
C VAL A 68 -26.98 -6.66 32.55
N GLY A 69 -28.04 -7.49 32.44
CA GLY A 69 -29.43 -7.09 32.62
C GLY A 69 -30.13 -6.57 31.37
N PRO A 70 -31.46 -6.45 31.37
CA PRO A 70 -32.23 -6.01 30.21
C PRO A 70 -32.09 -4.49 30.00
N SER A 71 -31.13 -4.05 29.23
CA SER A 71 -30.90 -2.64 28.95
C SER A 71 -30.15 -2.46 27.62
N VAL A 72 -29.94 -1.22 27.20
CA VAL A 72 -29.08 -0.87 26.08
C VAL A 72 -27.67 -1.46 26.25
N TRP A 73 -27.22 -1.62 27.50
CA TRP A 73 -25.94 -2.23 27.86
C TRP A 73 -25.86 -3.71 27.49
N SER A 74 -26.95 -4.47 27.63
CA SER A 74 -26.98 -5.89 27.26
C SER A 74 -26.88 -6.08 25.74
N THR A 75 -27.52 -5.20 24.96
CA THR A 75 -27.39 -5.20 23.50
C THR A 75 -25.95 -4.91 23.09
N GLY A 76 -25.32 -3.87 23.66
CA GLY A 76 -23.92 -3.56 23.43
C GLY A 76 -22.97 -4.71 23.82
N ALA A 77 -23.23 -5.35 24.99
CA ALA A 77 -22.46 -6.50 25.44
C ALA A 77 -22.59 -7.69 24.46
N THR A 78 -23.81 -7.96 23.98
CA THR A 78 -24.04 -9.02 22.95
C THR A 78 -23.24 -8.75 21.67
N VAL A 79 -23.24 -7.51 21.18
CA VAL A 79 -22.45 -7.12 20.01
C VAL A 79 -20.96 -7.37 20.25
N LEU A 80 -20.41 -6.93 21.40
CA LEU A 80 -19.02 -7.12 21.75
C LEU A 80 -18.62 -8.59 21.83
N VAL A 81 -19.44 -9.42 22.50
CA VAL A 81 -19.18 -10.86 22.62
C VAL A 81 -19.23 -11.53 21.25
N TYR A 82 -20.27 -11.23 20.47
CA TYR A 82 -20.41 -11.79 19.12
C TYR A 82 -19.20 -11.45 18.23
N VAL A 83 -18.82 -10.16 18.17
CA VAL A 83 -17.67 -9.69 17.37
C VAL A 83 -16.37 -10.30 17.88
N GLY A 84 -16.19 -10.37 19.20
CA GLY A 84 -15.03 -11.02 19.81
C GLY A 84 -14.90 -12.49 19.39
N LEU A 85 -15.99 -13.25 19.48
CA LEU A 85 -16.02 -14.66 19.06
C LEU A 85 -15.74 -14.80 17.55
N LEU A 86 -16.41 -14.01 16.71
CA LEU A 86 -16.21 -14.03 15.27
C LEU A 86 -14.76 -13.70 14.90
N THR A 87 -14.18 -12.68 15.54
CA THR A 87 -12.79 -12.27 15.31
C THR A 87 -11.81 -13.36 15.73
N VAL A 88 -12.02 -13.99 16.88
CA VAL A 88 -11.17 -15.11 17.36
C VAL A 88 -11.28 -16.32 16.41
N ILE A 89 -12.48 -16.69 15.97
CA ILE A 89 -12.67 -17.80 15.03
C ILE A 89 -11.94 -17.51 13.72
N ASN A 90 -12.08 -16.30 13.20
CA ASN A 90 -11.37 -15.89 11.98
C ASN A 90 -9.85 -15.92 12.17
N GLU A 91 -9.35 -15.43 13.31
CA GLU A 91 -7.91 -15.42 13.61
C GLU A 91 -7.33 -16.82 13.71
N ILE A 92 -8.00 -17.74 14.38
CA ILE A 92 -7.56 -19.14 14.49
C ILE A 92 -7.36 -19.77 13.12
N GLY A 93 -8.26 -19.53 12.17
CA GLY A 93 -8.13 -20.10 10.83
C GLY A 93 -7.18 -19.33 9.92
N SER A 94 -7.04 -18.02 10.09
CA SER A 94 -6.13 -17.18 9.28
C SER A 94 -4.69 -17.20 9.78
N ALA A 95 -4.44 -17.45 11.08
CA ALA A 95 -3.11 -17.42 11.70
C ALA A 95 -2.09 -18.35 11.01
N PRO A 96 -2.42 -19.61 10.64
CA PRO A 96 -1.46 -20.46 9.90
C PRO A 96 -1.06 -19.87 8.55
N ILE A 97 -2.00 -19.24 7.85
CA ILE A 97 -1.77 -18.63 6.52
C ILE A 97 -0.90 -17.38 6.69
N ALA A 98 -1.21 -16.55 7.68
CA ALA A 98 -0.43 -15.37 8.03
C ALA A 98 1.00 -15.73 8.46
N PHE A 99 1.15 -16.78 9.28
CA PHE A 99 2.46 -17.29 9.68
C PHE A 99 3.27 -17.80 8.50
N TYR A 100 2.67 -18.58 7.61
CA TYR A 100 3.34 -19.03 6.39
C TYR A 100 3.74 -17.86 5.51
N GLY A 101 2.80 -16.97 5.13
CA GLY A 101 3.02 -15.88 4.19
C GLY A 101 3.83 -14.70 4.76
N GLY A 102 3.69 -14.41 6.07
CA GLY A 102 4.33 -13.26 6.71
C GLY A 102 5.67 -13.59 7.37
N PHE A 103 5.86 -14.82 7.83
CA PHE A 103 7.09 -15.20 8.54
C PHE A 103 7.92 -16.24 7.78
N ILE A 104 7.36 -17.43 7.48
CA ILE A 104 8.13 -18.52 6.88
C ILE A 104 8.61 -18.14 5.49
N LEU A 105 7.72 -17.61 4.64
CA LEU A 105 8.03 -17.27 3.26
C LEU A 105 9.06 -16.13 3.17
N GLU A 106 8.91 -15.08 3.95
CA GLU A 106 9.83 -13.94 3.99
C GLU A 106 11.25 -14.39 4.40
N ARG A 107 11.37 -15.26 5.41
CA ARG A 107 12.67 -15.83 5.84
C ARG A 107 13.26 -16.79 4.81
N ARG A 108 12.44 -17.67 4.22
CA ARG A 108 12.90 -18.64 3.20
C ARG A 108 13.51 -17.96 1.99
N TYR A 109 12.99 -16.78 1.62
CA TYR A 109 13.51 -16.01 0.49
C TYR A 109 14.58 -14.98 0.88
N GLY A 110 14.95 -14.93 2.14
CA GLY A 110 16.01 -14.04 2.65
C GLY A 110 15.61 -12.58 2.77
N LEU A 111 14.30 -12.28 2.83
CA LEU A 111 13.75 -10.93 2.92
C LEU A 111 13.53 -10.45 4.36
N SER A 112 13.55 -11.35 5.35
CA SER A 112 13.31 -11.02 6.75
C SER A 112 14.46 -11.45 7.65
N ASN A 113 14.81 -10.55 8.59
CA ASN A 113 15.72 -10.80 9.72
C ASN A 113 14.94 -11.01 11.02
N GLU A 114 13.61 -10.91 10.99
CA GLU A 114 12.76 -10.85 12.17
C GLU A 114 12.82 -12.14 12.98
N ARG A 115 12.92 -12.01 14.31
CA ARG A 115 12.83 -13.14 15.26
C ARG A 115 11.37 -13.54 15.44
N LEU A 116 11.11 -14.82 15.66
CA LEU A 116 9.75 -15.33 15.88
C LEU A 116 9.04 -14.58 17.04
N SER A 117 9.77 -14.32 18.14
CA SER A 117 9.19 -13.59 19.28
C SER A 117 8.79 -12.15 18.95
N SER A 118 9.53 -11.48 18.07
CA SER A 118 9.18 -10.15 17.56
C SER A 118 7.92 -10.23 16.69
N TRP A 119 7.91 -11.15 15.75
CA TRP A 119 6.77 -11.37 14.86
C TRP A 119 5.49 -11.69 15.65
N MET A 120 5.55 -12.63 16.61
CA MET A 120 4.41 -12.97 17.48
C MET A 120 3.90 -11.77 18.29
N ARG A 121 4.81 -10.94 18.81
CA ARG A 121 4.42 -9.71 19.54
C ARG A 121 3.70 -8.73 18.62
N ASP A 122 4.17 -8.57 17.40
CA ASP A 122 3.53 -7.66 16.45
C ASP A 122 2.20 -8.19 15.95
N GLN A 123 2.04 -9.52 15.79
CA GLN A 123 0.74 -10.14 15.53
C GLN A 123 -0.24 -9.91 16.69
N ALA A 124 0.22 -10.06 17.94
CA ALA A 124 -0.62 -9.82 19.12
C ALA A 124 -1.07 -8.35 19.19
N LYS A 125 -0.18 -7.37 18.90
CA LYS A 125 -0.56 -5.95 18.82
C LYS A 125 -1.58 -5.72 17.70
N SER A 126 -1.32 -6.27 16.51
CA SER A 126 -2.20 -6.13 15.35
C SER A 126 -3.58 -6.72 15.63
N PHE A 127 -3.64 -7.89 16.27
CA PHE A 127 -4.89 -8.51 16.71
C PHE A 127 -5.65 -7.64 17.71
N ALA A 128 -4.97 -7.11 18.74
CA ALA A 128 -5.60 -6.26 19.75
C ALA A 128 -6.16 -4.96 19.14
N ILE A 129 -5.41 -4.31 18.26
CA ILE A 129 -5.86 -3.11 17.53
C ILE A 129 -7.03 -3.47 16.61
N GLY A 130 -6.92 -4.55 15.85
CA GLY A 130 -7.98 -5.03 14.97
C GLY A 130 -9.28 -5.36 15.71
N LEU A 131 -9.18 -6.05 16.84
CA LEU A 131 -10.33 -6.37 17.71
C LEU A 131 -10.98 -5.09 18.26
N LEU A 132 -10.19 -4.13 18.74
CA LEU A 132 -10.69 -2.84 19.22
C LEU A 132 -11.48 -2.10 18.13
N LEU A 133 -10.90 -2.01 16.91
CA LEU A 133 -11.54 -1.36 15.78
C LEU A 133 -12.80 -2.12 15.30
N ALA A 134 -12.77 -3.46 15.28
CA ALA A 134 -13.92 -4.28 14.94
C ALA A 134 -15.06 -4.09 15.95
N CYS A 135 -14.77 -4.15 17.25
CA CYS A 135 -15.75 -3.92 18.31
C CYS A 135 -16.34 -2.51 18.24
N GLY A 136 -15.48 -1.48 18.19
CA GLY A 136 -15.93 -0.08 18.12
C GLY A 136 -16.72 0.22 16.85
N GLY A 137 -16.24 -0.25 15.70
CA GLY A 137 -16.93 -0.09 14.42
C GLY A 137 -18.29 -0.80 14.40
N THR A 138 -18.36 -2.03 14.91
CA THR A 138 -19.64 -2.78 14.94
C THR A 138 -20.62 -2.17 15.92
N LEU A 139 -20.18 -1.70 17.11
CA LEU A 139 -21.04 -0.97 18.02
C LEU A 139 -21.62 0.30 17.37
N LEU A 140 -20.78 1.08 16.70
CA LEU A 140 -21.23 2.25 15.94
C LEU A 140 -22.25 1.86 14.87
N LEU A 141 -21.97 0.82 14.09
CA LEU A 141 -22.86 0.35 13.03
C LEU A 141 -24.24 -0.01 13.56
N TYR A 142 -24.31 -0.85 14.61
CA TYR A 142 -25.59 -1.29 15.17
C TYR A 142 -26.33 -0.18 15.92
N ALA A 143 -25.63 0.79 16.49
CA ALA A 143 -26.23 2.01 17.01
C ALA A 143 -26.88 2.84 15.89
N LEU A 144 -26.23 2.99 14.75
CA LEU A 144 -26.77 3.70 13.58
C LEU A 144 -27.95 2.96 12.93
N ILE A 145 -27.91 1.62 12.86
CA ILE A 145 -29.05 0.81 12.41
C ILE A 145 -30.24 1.01 13.36
N GLY A 146 -30.00 1.03 14.67
CA GLY A 146 -31.02 1.28 15.68
C GLY A 146 -31.64 2.68 15.60
N TRP A 147 -30.81 3.69 15.26
CA TRP A 147 -31.25 5.08 15.11
C TRP A 147 -32.15 5.29 13.88
N SER A 148 -31.80 4.70 12.72
CA SER A 148 -32.58 4.87 11.49
C SER A 148 -32.65 3.59 10.68
N ARG A 149 -33.78 2.87 10.76
CA ARG A 149 -34.02 1.60 10.04
C ARG A 149 -34.02 1.76 8.52
N THR A 150 -34.31 2.96 8.00
CA THR A 150 -34.39 3.23 6.56
C THR A 150 -33.09 3.78 5.99
N TRP A 151 -32.45 4.71 6.69
CA TRP A 151 -31.28 5.45 6.18
C TRP A 151 -29.96 5.00 6.78
N TRP A 152 -29.96 3.94 7.60
CA TRP A 152 -28.76 3.46 8.29
C TRP A 152 -27.57 3.23 7.34
N TRP A 153 -27.81 2.67 6.16
CA TRP A 153 -26.76 2.36 5.18
C TRP A 153 -26.02 3.61 4.70
N LEU A 154 -26.77 4.71 4.49
CA LEU A 154 -26.17 5.97 4.07
C LEU A 154 -25.43 6.64 5.23
N ILE A 155 -26.04 6.66 6.41
CA ILE A 155 -25.45 7.26 7.61
C ILE A 155 -24.21 6.49 8.04
N ALA A 156 -24.29 5.16 8.10
CA ALA A 156 -23.15 4.29 8.39
C ALA A 156 -22.07 4.43 7.31
N GLY A 157 -22.42 4.38 6.03
CA GLY A 157 -21.49 4.57 4.95
C GLY A 157 -20.71 5.90 5.06
N ALA A 158 -21.40 7.00 5.32
CA ALA A 158 -20.77 8.30 5.55
C ALA A 158 -19.89 8.33 6.81
N ALA A 159 -20.36 7.76 7.93
CA ALA A 159 -19.60 7.68 9.17
C ALA A 159 -18.34 6.83 9.02
N PHE A 160 -18.42 5.67 8.36
CA PHE A 160 -17.28 4.81 8.12
C PHE A 160 -16.30 5.41 7.09
N ALA A 161 -16.79 6.09 6.04
CA ALA A 161 -15.93 6.85 5.14
C ALA A 161 -15.13 7.92 5.90
N ALA A 162 -15.79 8.70 6.77
CA ALA A 162 -15.12 9.68 7.61
C ALA A 162 -14.13 9.03 8.60
N LEU A 163 -14.49 7.89 9.19
CA LEU A 163 -13.62 7.11 10.07
C LEU A 163 -12.37 6.62 9.33
N ILE A 164 -12.51 6.07 8.13
CA ILE A 164 -11.37 5.60 7.33
C ILE A 164 -10.46 6.77 6.93
N VAL A 165 -11.03 7.90 6.52
CA VAL A 165 -10.24 9.13 6.27
C VAL A 165 -9.47 9.53 7.53
N GLY A 166 -10.10 9.57 8.69
CA GLY A 166 -9.45 9.88 9.97
C GLY A 166 -8.34 8.88 10.33
N LEU A 167 -8.61 7.59 10.23
CA LEU A 167 -7.63 6.54 10.50
C LEU A 167 -6.42 6.60 9.55
N THR A 168 -6.65 6.83 8.26
CA THR A 168 -5.57 6.98 7.27
C THR A 168 -4.60 8.11 7.65
N GLN A 169 -5.14 9.21 8.16
CA GLN A 169 -4.33 10.35 8.59
C GLN A 169 -3.63 10.13 9.94
N LEU A 170 -4.26 9.39 10.85
CA LEU A 170 -3.72 9.12 12.19
C LEU A 170 -2.72 7.96 12.21
N THR A 171 -2.84 7.01 11.28
CA THR A 171 -1.99 5.82 11.22
C THR A 171 -0.49 6.12 11.26
N PRO A 172 0.08 7.04 10.45
CA PRO A 172 1.52 7.33 10.51
C PRO A 172 1.96 7.98 11.83
N ILE A 173 1.04 8.62 12.54
CA ILE A 173 1.34 9.35 13.79
C ILE A 173 1.21 8.43 14.99
N LEU A 174 0.15 7.61 15.04
CA LEU A 174 -0.20 6.78 16.18
C LEU A 174 0.28 5.33 16.05
N LEU A 175 0.07 4.72 14.88
CA LEU A 175 0.34 3.29 14.71
C LEU A 175 1.78 3.01 14.31
N LEU A 176 2.38 3.80 13.41
CA LEU A 176 3.74 3.55 12.96
C LEU A 176 4.76 3.46 14.11
N PRO A 177 4.75 4.35 15.15
CA PRO A 177 5.68 4.26 16.27
C PRO A 177 5.48 3.03 17.19
N LEU A 178 4.31 2.37 17.14
CA LEU A 178 4.08 1.13 17.90
C LEU A 178 4.87 -0.06 17.34
N PHE A 179 5.19 -0.01 16.05
CA PHE A 179 5.84 -1.11 15.34
C PHE A 179 7.29 -0.82 14.97
N TYR A 180 7.67 0.46 14.82
CA TYR A 180 8.96 0.86 14.28
C TYR A 180 9.58 2.03 15.06
N ARG A 181 10.90 2.07 15.07
CA ARG A 181 11.67 3.18 15.63
C ARG A 181 11.90 4.24 14.57
N LEU A 182 11.66 5.49 14.92
CA LEU A 182 11.95 6.64 14.09
C LEU A 182 12.98 7.51 14.81
N LYS A 183 14.06 7.91 14.13
CA LYS A 183 15.06 8.87 14.64
C LYS A 183 15.37 9.92 13.57
N PRO A 184 15.79 11.14 13.96
CA PRO A 184 16.22 12.14 12.99
C PRO A 184 17.30 11.57 12.07
N LEU A 185 17.26 11.96 10.78
CA LEU A 185 18.29 11.56 9.82
C LEU A 185 19.60 12.25 10.15
N GLU A 186 20.62 11.47 10.49
CA GLU A 186 21.93 11.96 10.94
C GLU A 186 22.80 12.48 9.78
N LYS A 187 22.62 11.93 8.55
CA LYS A 187 23.38 12.32 7.37
C LYS A 187 22.93 13.70 6.88
N GLU A 188 23.59 14.76 7.38
CA GLU A 188 23.19 16.16 7.16
C GLU A 188 23.16 16.57 5.69
N SER A 189 24.12 16.07 4.87
CA SER A 189 24.13 16.33 3.42
C SER A 189 22.86 15.82 2.73
N LEU A 190 22.44 14.59 3.02
CA LEU A 190 21.24 14.00 2.48
C LEU A 190 19.98 14.68 3.05
N ARG A 191 19.97 14.94 4.35
CA ARG A 191 18.87 15.65 5.01
C ARG A 191 18.57 16.99 4.35
N THR A 192 19.60 17.81 4.11
CA THR A 192 19.48 19.10 3.45
C THR A 192 18.95 18.97 2.02
N ARG A 193 19.45 18.00 1.25
CA ARG A 193 18.97 17.70 -0.11
C ARG A 193 17.48 17.34 -0.12
N LEU A 194 17.04 16.47 0.79
CA LEU A 194 15.66 16.01 0.85
C LEU A 194 14.70 17.13 1.29
N LEU A 195 15.13 18.00 2.21
CA LEU A 195 14.34 19.19 2.61
C LEU A 195 14.21 20.17 1.45
N ALA A 196 15.32 20.45 0.72
CA ALA A 196 15.29 21.29 -0.47
C ALA A 196 14.44 20.69 -1.60
N LEU A 197 14.44 19.36 -1.78
CA LEU A 197 13.57 18.66 -2.71
C LEU A 197 12.09 18.87 -2.35
N ALA A 198 11.73 18.72 -1.08
CA ALA A 198 10.37 18.93 -0.61
C ALA A 198 9.91 20.39 -0.85
N GLU A 199 10.76 21.37 -0.58
CA GLU A 199 10.47 22.79 -0.83
C GLU A 199 10.29 23.07 -2.31
N ARG A 200 11.19 22.58 -3.19
CA ARG A 200 11.05 22.70 -4.65
C ARG A 200 9.74 22.09 -5.17
N GLY A 201 9.29 20.99 -4.57
CA GLY A 201 8.03 20.34 -4.89
C GLY A 201 6.81 21.00 -4.24
N GLY A 202 6.98 22.10 -3.47
CA GLY A 202 5.87 22.79 -2.82
C GLY A 202 5.31 22.08 -1.58
N ALA A 203 6.02 21.11 -1.00
CA ALA A 203 5.59 20.42 0.20
C ALA A 203 6.33 20.95 1.44
N ARG A 204 5.57 21.34 2.47
CA ARG A 204 6.13 21.67 3.79
C ARG A 204 6.31 20.39 4.58
N VAL A 205 7.51 20.16 5.13
CA VAL A 205 7.86 19.00 5.95
C VAL A 205 8.50 19.43 7.26
N VAL A 206 8.25 18.69 8.34
CA VAL A 206 8.85 18.93 9.66
C VAL A 206 10.32 18.55 9.68
N GLY A 207 10.71 17.52 8.91
CA GLY A 207 12.07 17.02 8.84
C GLY A 207 12.16 15.69 8.14
N ALA A 208 13.39 15.19 8.01
CA ALA A 208 13.71 13.87 7.50
C ALA A 208 14.15 12.95 8.65
N TYR A 209 13.68 11.71 8.62
CA TYR A 209 13.86 10.72 9.68
C TYR A 209 14.34 9.40 9.09
N GLU A 210 15.17 8.71 9.82
CA GLU A 210 15.53 7.31 9.58
C GLU A 210 14.44 6.41 10.14
N TRP A 211 14.02 5.44 9.33
CA TRP A 211 13.02 4.45 9.67
C TRP A 211 13.69 3.09 9.89
N GLY A 212 13.75 2.63 11.14
CA GLY A 212 14.38 1.38 11.53
C GLY A 212 13.60 0.15 11.03
N LEU A 213 13.97 -0.38 9.88
CA LEU A 213 13.41 -1.58 9.28
C LEU A 213 14.32 -2.80 9.39
N SER A 214 15.63 -2.62 9.51
CA SER A 214 16.65 -3.67 9.43
C SER A 214 16.49 -4.78 10.46
N ASP A 215 15.90 -4.49 11.63
CA ASP A 215 15.59 -5.49 12.65
C ASP A 215 14.55 -6.54 12.18
N LYS A 216 13.70 -6.18 11.21
CA LYS A 216 12.58 -7.00 10.74
C LYS A 216 12.72 -7.46 9.31
N THR A 217 13.16 -6.57 8.43
CA THR A 217 13.23 -6.85 6.99
C THR A 217 14.51 -6.33 6.36
N LYS A 218 14.92 -6.95 5.26
CA LYS A 218 15.99 -6.43 4.39
C LYS A 218 15.48 -5.55 3.26
N LYS A 219 14.14 -5.45 3.13
CA LYS A 219 13.53 -4.63 2.08
C LYS A 219 13.83 -3.15 2.33
N ALA A 220 14.14 -2.43 1.25
CA ALA A 220 14.28 -0.98 1.29
C ALA A 220 12.92 -0.31 1.11
N ASN A 221 12.71 0.80 1.81
CA ASN A 221 11.51 1.60 1.69
C ASN A 221 11.79 3.07 2.00
N ALA A 222 10.99 3.96 1.41
CA ALA A 222 10.92 5.37 1.75
C ALA A 222 9.47 5.82 1.72
N ALA A 223 9.13 6.88 2.43
CA ALA A 223 7.77 7.40 2.46
C ALA A 223 7.75 8.88 2.84
N LEU A 224 6.76 9.60 2.33
CA LEU A 224 6.36 10.90 2.86
C LEU A 224 5.04 10.71 3.61
N THR A 225 5.02 10.96 4.92
CA THR A 225 3.88 10.67 5.80
C THR A 225 3.41 11.93 6.52
N GLY A 226 2.13 11.94 6.96
CA GLY A 226 1.53 13.07 7.66
C GLY A 226 0.79 14.03 6.73
N LEU A 227 0.14 15.05 7.30
CA LEU A 227 -0.70 16.02 6.61
C LEU A 227 -0.21 17.46 6.82
N GLY A 228 -0.32 18.27 5.76
CA GLY A 228 -0.04 19.70 5.86
C GLY A 228 1.35 19.98 6.45
N ALA A 229 1.37 20.70 7.57
CA ALA A 229 2.62 21.06 8.26
C ALA A 229 3.22 19.93 9.12
N THR A 230 2.56 18.78 9.28
CA THR A 230 3.09 17.65 10.06
C THR A 230 3.80 16.60 9.22
N ARG A 231 3.97 16.83 7.93
CA ARG A 231 4.62 15.89 7.01
C ARG A 231 6.05 15.59 7.42
N ARG A 232 6.44 14.32 7.31
CA ARG A 232 7.78 13.81 7.62
C ARG A 232 8.28 12.96 6.46
N ILE A 233 9.52 13.18 6.10
CA ILE A 233 10.25 12.30 5.18
C ILE A 233 10.78 11.12 5.99
N LEU A 234 10.48 9.90 5.57
CA LEU A 234 11.00 8.67 6.16
C LEU A 234 11.86 7.95 5.13
N VAL A 235 13.08 7.60 5.51
CA VAL A 235 13.99 6.76 4.71
C VAL A 235 14.42 5.59 5.57
N SER A 236 14.25 4.36 5.08
CA SER A 236 14.64 3.18 5.84
C SER A 236 16.16 3.09 6.02
N ASP A 237 16.58 2.60 7.17
CA ASP A 237 17.99 2.28 7.47
C ASP A 237 18.57 1.29 6.44
N THR A 238 17.77 0.36 5.92
CA THR A 238 18.12 -0.55 4.83
C THR A 238 18.40 0.18 3.52
N MET A 239 17.67 1.27 3.21
CA MET A 239 17.92 2.10 2.05
C MET A 239 19.14 2.99 2.25
N LEU A 240 19.29 3.59 3.44
CA LEU A 240 20.45 4.42 3.77
C LEU A 240 21.79 3.66 3.69
N ALA A 241 21.76 2.35 3.94
CA ALA A 241 22.94 1.50 3.90
C ALA A 241 23.41 1.16 2.48
N GLU A 242 22.52 1.11 1.51
CA GLU A 242 22.83 0.52 0.19
C GLU A 242 22.67 1.49 -0.98
N TYR A 243 21.91 2.60 -0.82
CA TYR A 243 21.59 3.52 -1.92
C TYR A 243 22.45 4.77 -1.89
N SER A 244 22.79 5.30 -3.05
CA SER A 244 23.39 6.62 -3.15
C SER A 244 22.38 7.72 -2.84
N ASP A 245 22.88 8.91 -2.51
CA ASP A 245 22.04 10.07 -2.22
C ASP A 245 21.16 10.45 -3.41
N ASP A 246 21.65 10.28 -4.64
CA ASP A 246 20.90 10.53 -5.87
C ASP A 246 19.75 9.53 -6.05
N GLU A 247 20.00 8.26 -5.77
CA GLU A 247 18.96 7.21 -5.80
C GLU A 247 17.87 7.47 -4.75
N ILE A 248 18.24 7.88 -3.54
CA ILE A 248 17.30 8.23 -2.47
C ILE A 248 16.51 9.48 -2.84
N GLU A 249 17.16 10.51 -3.42
CA GLU A 249 16.47 11.73 -3.85
C GLU A 249 15.41 11.44 -4.91
N VAL A 250 15.70 10.59 -5.90
CA VAL A 250 14.74 10.20 -6.93
C VAL A 250 13.55 9.42 -6.36
N VAL A 251 13.80 8.48 -5.44
CA VAL A 251 12.72 7.75 -4.76
C VAL A 251 11.85 8.72 -3.94
N MET A 252 12.48 9.66 -3.22
CA MET A 252 11.73 10.66 -2.45
C MET A 252 10.98 11.65 -3.34
N ALA A 253 11.47 11.97 -4.54
CA ALA A 253 10.75 12.78 -5.51
C ALA A 253 9.47 12.08 -6.01
N HIS A 254 9.52 10.75 -6.16
CA HIS A 254 8.36 9.93 -6.48
C HIS A 254 7.32 9.99 -5.33
N GLU A 255 7.75 9.78 -4.07
CA GLU A 255 6.87 9.88 -2.90
C GLU A 255 6.26 11.29 -2.75
N LEU A 256 7.05 12.31 -3.04
CA LEU A 256 6.60 13.70 -3.01
C LEU A 256 5.48 13.96 -4.02
N ALA A 257 5.54 13.33 -5.21
CA ALA A 257 4.51 13.48 -6.24
C ALA A 257 3.11 13.14 -5.73
N HIS A 258 2.96 12.08 -4.94
CA HIS A 258 1.67 11.67 -4.38
C HIS A 258 1.03 12.75 -3.50
N HIS A 259 1.87 13.48 -2.74
CA HIS A 259 1.39 14.58 -1.92
C HIS A 259 1.07 15.84 -2.73
N VAL A 260 1.94 16.19 -3.67
CA VAL A 260 1.77 17.39 -4.52
C VAL A 260 0.56 17.26 -5.44
N LYS A 261 0.35 16.07 -6.00
CA LYS A 261 -0.78 15.79 -6.90
C LYS A 261 -2.07 15.43 -6.18
N GLY A 262 -2.05 15.36 -4.85
CA GLY A 262 -3.22 15.03 -4.04
C GLY A 262 -3.72 13.59 -4.23
N ASP A 263 -2.86 12.66 -4.56
CA ASP A 263 -3.24 11.28 -4.87
C ASP A 263 -3.84 10.56 -3.68
N ILE A 264 -3.41 10.90 -2.45
CA ILE A 264 -4.00 10.42 -1.21
C ILE A 264 -5.49 10.77 -1.15
N TRP A 265 -5.87 12.02 -1.51
CA TRP A 265 -7.26 12.46 -1.51
C TRP A 265 -8.09 11.77 -2.59
N LYS A 266 -7.51 11.52 -3.78
CA LYS A 266 -8.17 10.75 -4.85
C LYS A 266 -8.44 9.31 -4.40
N GLY A 267 -7.46 8.68 -3.74
CA GLY A 267 -7.61 7.34 -3.15
C GLY A 267 -8.71 7.31 -2.09
N MET A 268 -8.70 8.27 -1.15
CA MET A 268 -9.74 8.36 -0.10
C MET A 268 -11.13 8.62 -0.67
N ALA A 269 -11.27 9.46 -1.71
CA ALA A 269 -12.55 9.67 -2.38
C ALA A 269 -13.06 8.40 -3.05
N PHE A 270 -12.19 7.68 -3.76
CA PHE A 270 -12.52 6.39 -4.36
C PHE A 270 -12.95 5.37 -3.30
N GLU A 271 -12.21 5.22 -2.22
CA GLU A 271 -12.54 4.32 -1.11
C GLU A 271 -13.86 4.69 -0.45
N SER A 272 -14.13 5.99 -0.24
CA SER A 272 -15.41 6.46 0.33
C SER A 272 -16.60 6.07 -0.55
N VAL A 273 -16.46 6.14 -1.87
CA VAL A 273 -17.52 5.67 -2.80
C VAL A 273 -17.72 4.16 -2.67
N LEU A 274 -16.64 3.39 -2.55
CA LEU A 274 -16.75 1.93 -2.36
C LEU A 274 -17.42 1.57 -1.03
N ILE A 275 -17.11 2.28 0.04
CA ILE A 275 -17.75 2.09 1.37
C ILE A 275 -19.25 2.36 1.25
N LEU A 276 -19.66 3.47 0.65
CA LEU A 276 -21.07 3.78 0.44
C LEU A 276 -21.78 2.71 -0.41
N ALA A 277 -21.16 2.28 -1.51
CA ALA A 277 -21.68 1.20 -2.36
C ALA A 277 -21.79 -0.13 -1.61
N GLY A 278 -20.80 -0.45 -0.77
CA GLY A 278 -20.79 -1.64 0.08
C GLY A 278 -21.94 -1.63 1.09
N PHE A 279 -22.16 -0.53 1.80
CA PHE A 279 -23.28 -0.40 2.73
C PHE A 279 -24.63 -0.42 2.04
N TYR A 280 -24.76 0.21 0.86
CA TYR A 280 -25.97 0.13 0.06
C TYR A 280 -26.29 -1.30 -0.37
N LEU A 281 -25.30 -2.03 -0.91
CA LEU A 281 -25.49 -3.42 -1.29
C LEU A 281 -25.83 -4.30 -0.07
N ALA A 282 -25.13 -4.08 1.05
CA ALA A 282 -25.41 -4.79 2.30
C ALA A 282 -26.84 -4.57 2.77
N ALA A 283 -27.37 -3.34 2.67
CA ALA A 283 -28.76 -3.06 3.00
C ALA A 283 -29.73 -3.83 2.08
N ARG A 284 -29.48 -3.82 0.77
CA ARG A 284 -30.33 -4.58 -0.19
C ARG A 284 -30.27 -6.08 0.04
N VAL A 285 -29.08 -6.61 0.34
CA VAL A 285 -28.91 -8.04 0.66
C VAL A 285 -29.64 -8.41 1.95
N LEU A 286 -29.54 -7.59 2.99
CA LEU A 286 -30.27 -7.82 4.24
C LEU A 286 -31.80 -7.73 4.04
N ASP A 287 -32.30 -6.76 3.29
CA ASP A 287 -33.74 -6.65 2.99
C ASP A 287 -34.31 -7.92 2.32
N VAL A 288 -33.52 -8.57 1.47
CA VAL A 288 -33.96 -9.78 0.73
C VAL A 288 -33.72 -11.06 1.53
N LEU A 289 -32.57 -11.17 2.22
CA LEU A 289 -32.11 -12.41 2.81
C LEU A 289 -32.34 -12.52 4.33
N ALA A 290 -32.74 -11.45 5.02
CA ALA A 290 -32.92 -11.51 6.47
C ALA A 290 -33.95 -12.58 6.87
N GLY A 291 -35.14 -12.58 6.28
CA GLY A 291 -36.16 -13.59 6.57
C GLY A 291 -35.71 -15.02 6.25
N PRO A 292 -35.27 -15.31 5.01
CA PRO A 292 -34.76 -16.64 4.66
C PRO A 292 -33.60 -17.14 5.51
N SER A 293 -32.76 -16.23 6.03
CA SER A 293 -31.61 -16.57 6.91
C SER A 293 -32.00 -16.68 8.40
N GLY A 294 -33.26 -16.54 8.78
CA GLY A 294 -33.73 -16.65 10.16
C GLY A 294 -33.32 -15.46 11.05
N LEU A 295 -32.97 -14.31 10.46
CA LEU A 295 -32.69 -13.08 11.21
C LEU A 295 -34.00 -12.47 11.72
N ARG A 296 -33.95 -11.86 12.90
CA ARG A 296 -35.10 -11.18 13.53
C ARG A 296 -35.49 -9.92 12.73
N ASP A 297 -34.50 -9.14 12.36
CA ASP A 297 -34.60 -7.91 11.54
C ASP A 297 -33.21 -7.49 11.04
N VAL A 298 -33.11 -6.32 10.41
CA VAL A 298 -31.84 -5.76 9.89
C VAL A 298 -30.84 -5.39 11.00
N ALA A 299 -31.28 -5.24 12.25
CA ALA A 299 -30.42 -4.98 13.41
C ALA A 299 -30.02 -6.27 14.15
N ASP A 300 -30.36 -7.43 13.64
CA ASP A 300 -29.89 -8.68 14.21
C ASP A 300 -28.40 -8.86 13.99
N ILE A 301 -27.62 -8.98 15.09
CA ILE A 301 -26.16 -9.15 15.01
C ILE A 301 -25.75 -10.41 14.23
N ALA A 302 -26.61 -11.43 14.17
CA ALA A 302 -26.36 -12.61 13.34
C ALA A 302 -26.33 -12.31 11.84
N GLY A 303 -26.79 -11.13 11.41
CA GLY A 303 -26.67 -10.61 10.04
C GLY A 303 -25.29 -10.03 9.70
N LEU A 304 -24.41 -9.83 10.67
CA LEU A 304 -23.08 -9.26 10.44
C LEU A 304 -22.25 -10.03 9.39
N PRO A 305 -22.18 -11.37 9.37
CA PRO A 305 -21.47 -12.09 8.31
C PRO A 305 -22.03 -11.83 6.92
N LEU A 306 -23.36 -11.70 6.78
CA LEU A 306 -24.01 -11.38 5.51
C LEU A 306 -23.66 -9.97 5.01
N LEU A 307 -23.63 -9.00 5.92
CA LEU A 307 -23.21 -7.64 5.65
C LEU A 307 -21.74 -7.59 5.17
N LEU A 308 -20.86 -8.33 5.88
CA LEU A 308 -19.43 -8.42 5.51
C LEU A 308 -19.24 -9.09 4.16
N LEU A 309 -20.02 -10.12 3.81
CA LEU A 309 -19.99 -10.75 2.49
C LEU A 309 -20.41 -9.77 1.39
N ALA A 310 -21.48 -9.00 1.60
CA ALA A 310 -21.95 -8.01 0.63
C ALA A 310 -20.92 -6.90 0.39
N ALA A 311 -20.37 -6.34 1.47
CA ALA A 311 -19.31 -5.33 1.38
C ALA A 311 -18.03 -5.88 0.72
N GLY A 312 -17.63 -7.10 1.09
CA GLY A 312 -16.49 -7.80 0.51
C GLY A 312 -16.66 -8.07 -0.99
N ALA A 313 -17.87 -8.39 -1.45
CA ALA A 313 -18.17 -8.58 -2.86
C ALA A 313 -17.94 -7.31 -3.68
N VAL A 314 -18.39 -6.15 -3.19
CA VAL A 314 -18.12 -4.84 -3.83
C VAL A 314 -16.62 -4.59 -3.93
N SER A 315 -15.90 -4.76 -2.82
CA SER A 315 -14.45 -4.56 -2.77
C SER A 315 -13.73 -5.46 -3.76
N LEU A 316 -14.07 -6.75 -3.79
CA LEU A 316 -13.42 -7.74 -4.66
C LEU A 316 -13.64 -7.43 -6.15
N VAL A 317 -14.86 -7.07 -6.53
CA VAL A 317 -15.20 -6.70 -7.93
C VAL A 317 -14.44 -5.44 -8.35
N MET A 318 -14.20 -4.53 -7.43
CA MET A 318 -13.54 -3.26 -7.73
C MET A 318 -12.00 -3.29 -7.64
N VAL A 319 -11.39 -4.41 -7.17
CA VAL A 319 -9.92 -4.57 -7.12
C VAL A 319 -9.24 -4.24 -8.45
N PRO A 320 -9.67 -4.75 -9.62
CA PRO A 320 -9.01 -4.44 -10.90
C PRO A 320 -9.07 -2.95 -11.26
N VAL A 321 -10.18 -2.28 -10.94
CA VAL A 321 -10.37 -0.84 -11.18
C VAL A 321 -9.43 -0.03 -10.26
N ALA A 322 -9.39 -0.38 -8.97
CA ALA A 322 -8.48 0.23 -7.99
C ALA A 322 -7.01 0.10 -8.41
N HIS A 323 -6.60 -1.09 -8.85
CA HIS A 323 -5.24 -1.33 -9.34
C HIS A 323 -4.93 -0.57 -10.64
N ALA A 324 -5.91 -0.45 -11.56
CA ALA A 324 -5.73 0.33 -12.79
C ALA A 324 -5.54 1.83 -12.47
N LEU A 325 -6.35 2.38 -11.56
CA LEU A 325 -6.23 3.75 -11.08
C LEU A 325 -4.88 3.97 -10.40
N SER A 326 -4.48 3.09 -9.48
CA SER A 326 -3.19 3.16 -8.80
C SER A 326 -2.03 3.17 -9.78
N ARG A 327 -1.99 2.26 -10.77
CA ARG A 327 -0.93 2.26 -11.78
C ARG A 327 -0.88 3.53 -12.64
N ALA A 328 -2.02 4.18 -12.87
CA ALA A 328 -2.03 5.47 -13.59
C ALA A 328 -1.41 6.59 -12.73
N ILE A 329 -1.72 6.61 -11.43
CA ILE A 329 -1.14 7.51 -10.44
C ILE A 329 0.37 7.30 -10.35
N GLU A 330 0.83 6.06 -10.24
CA GLU A 330 2.25 5.69 -10.18
C GLU A 330 3.05 6.17 -11.40
N ARG A 331 2.51 5.96 -12.63
CA ARG A 331 3.17 6.48 -13.84
C ARG A 331 3.28 8.01 -13.83
N SER A 332 2.30 8.68 -13.24
CA SER A 332 2.33 10.13 -13.05
C SER A 332 3.39 10.54 -12.04
N ALA A 333 3.54 9.78 -10.93
CA ALA A 333 4.56 10.02 -9.91
C ALA A 333 5.98 9.78 -10.46
N ASP A 334 6.18 8.72 -11.23
CA ASP A 334 7.46 8.45 -11.92
C ASP A 334 7.88 9.60 -12.83
N ARG A 335 6.94 10.12 -13.63
CA ARG A 335 7.20 11.26 -14.49
C ARG A 335 7.60 12.50 -13.71
N PHE A 336 6.88 12.80 -12.63
CA PHE A 336 7.21 13.92 -11.74
C PHE A 336 8.61 13.78 -11.14
N ALA A 337 8.98 12.56 -10.69
CA ALA A 337 10.31 12.30 -10.16
C ALA A 337 11.41 12.61 -11.18
N LEU A 338 11.22 12.17 -12.43
CA LEU A 338 12.15 12.43 -13.52
C LEU A 338 12.23 13.93 -13.87
N ASP A 339 11.09 14.63 -13.91
CA ASP A 339 11.03 16.06 -14.22
C ASP A 339 11.71 16.92 -13.14
N VAL A 340 11.50 16.61 -11.85
CA VAL A 340 12.03 17.40 -10.73
C VAL A 340 13.51 17.13 -10.46
N THR A 341 13.95 15.89 -10.62
CA THR A 341 15.35 15.51 -10.33
C THR A 341 16.26 15.65 -11.55
N GLY A 342 15.73 15.54 -12.76
CA GLY A 342 16.50 15.54 -14.00
C GLY A 342 17.53 14.39 -14.08
N ASN A 343 17.39 13.36 -13.25
CA ASN A 343 18.38 12.29 -13.11
C ASN A 343 17.78 10.90 -13.43
N PRO A 344 17.54 10.61 -14.73
CA PRO A 344 17.00 9.32 -15.15
C PRO A 344 17.93 8.14 -14.88
N ASP A 345 19.24 8.36 -14.82
CA ASP A 345 20.21 7.29 -14.54
C ASP A 345 20.10 6.83 -13.08
N ALA A 346 19.97 7.77 -12.12
CA ALA A 346 19.71 7.46 -10.72
C ALA A 346 18.33 6.78 -10.55
N PHE A 347 17.30 7.20 -11.31
CA PHE A 347 15.99 6.55 -11.30
C PHE A 347 16.11 5.09 -11.74
N VAL A 348 16.76 4.81 -12.86
CA VAL A 348 16.95 3.44 -13.35
C VAL A 348 17.76 2.60 -12.36
N SER A 349 18.81 3.16 -11.76
CA SER A 349 19.65 2.50 -10.76
C SER A 349 18.83 2.17 -9.50
N ALA A 350 18.08 3.14 -8.97
CA ALA A 350 17.20 2.95 -7.81
C ALA A 350 16.15 1.86 -8.06
N MET A 351 15.49 1.87 -9.23
CA MET A 351 14.50 0.87 -9.60
C MET A 351 15.11 -0.54 -9.68
N ARG A 352 16.32 -0.67 -10.22
CA ARG A 352 17.02 -1.96 -10.27
C ARG A 352 17.34 -2.49 -8.87
N ARG A 353 17.89 -1.62 -7.99
CA ARG A 353 18.19 -1.99 -6.59
C ARG A 353 16.94 -2.41 -5.84
N LEU A 354 15.87 -1.60 -5.91
CA LEU A 354 14.57 -1.93 -5.30
C LEU A 354 14.04 -3.28 -5.82
N GLY A 355 14.19 -3.53 -7.12
CA GLY A 355 13.79 -4.80 -7.73
C GLY A 355 14.53 -6.00 -7.15
N VAL A 356 15.83 -5.91 -7.00
CA VAL A 356 16.67 -6.98 -6.43
C VAL A 356 16.40 -7.15 -4.93
N GLN A 357 16.47 -6.07 -4.18
CA GLN A 357 16.37 -6.08 -2.72
C GLN A 357 14.99 -6.51 -2.23
N ASN A 358 13.93 -6.09 -2.93
CA ASN A 358 12.55 -6.42 -2.59
C ASN A 358 12.02 -7.67 -3.33
N LEU A 359 12.84 -8.34 -4.13
CA LEU A 359 12.46 -9.46 -5.01
C LEU A 359 11.26 -9.13 -5.90
N ALA A 360 11.23 -7.95 -6.53
CA ALA A 360 10.12 -7.56 -7.40
C ALA A 360 10.03 -8.49 -8.63
N GLU A 361 8.81 -8.86 -9.00
CA GLU A 361 8.55 -9.62 -10.23
C GLU A 361 8.68 -8.67 -11.43
N GLU A 362 9.68 -8.89 -12.31
CA GLU A 362 10.02 -7.95 -13.37
C GLU A 362 8.92 -7.87 -14.44
N ARG A 363 8.38 -9.03 -14.82
CA ARG A 363 7.41 -9.17 -15.92
C ARG A 363 6.23 -10.06 -15.55
N PRO A 364 5.34 -9.62 -14.65
CA PRO A 364 4.13 -10.38 -14.35
C PRO A 364 3.23 -10.49 -15.58
N SER A 365 2.46 -11.60 -15.68
CA SER A 365 1.47 -11.73 -16.75
C SER A 365 0.40 -10.63 -16.60
N LYS A 366 -0.25 -10.24 -17.72
CA LYS A 366 -1.27 -9.17 -17.71
C LYS A 366 -2.41 -9.42 -16.74
N ILE A 367 -2.87 -10.68 -16.60
CA ILE A 367 -3.93 -11.05 -15.66
C ILE A 367 -3.44 -10.86 -14.22
N VAL A 368 -2.23 -11.32 -13.92
CA VAL A 368 -1.61 -11.17 -12.59
C VAL A 368 -1.41 -9.68 -12.27
N GLN A 369 -0.92 -8.90 -13.22
CA GLN A 369 -0.79 -7.45 -13.07
C GLN A 369 -2.13 -6.78 -12.78
N TRP A 370 -3.18 -7.17 -13.49
CA TRP A 370 -4.50 -6.58 -13.36
C TRP A 370 -5.13 -6.85 -12.00
N LEU A 371 -4.98 -8.09 -11.48
CA LEU A 371 -5.60 -8.53 -10.23
C LEU A 371 -4.77 -8.25 -8.97
N PHE A 372 -3.43 -8.19 -9.07
CA PHE A 372 -2.56 -8.22 -7.87
C PHE A 372 -1.55 -7.08 -7.78
N TYR A 373 -1.40 -6.24 -8.81
CA TYR A 373 -0.35 -5.21 -8.82
C TYR A 373 -0.93 -3.80 -8.86
N SER A 374 -0.72 -3.06 -7.79
CA SER A 374 -1.04 -1.63 -7.70
C SER A 374 -0.01 -0.73 -8.39
N HIS A 375 1.22 -1.24 -8.62
CA HIS A 375 2.30 -0.52 -9.28
C HIS A 375 2.54 -1.06 -10.70
N PRO A 376 3.02 -0.22 -11.63
CA PRO A 376 3.47 -0.71 -12.93
C PRO A 376 4.64 -1.69 -12.76
N PRO A 377 4.78 -2.69 -13.64
CA PRO A 377 5.92 -3.58 -13.63
C PRO A 377 7.25 -2.83 -13.74
N LEU A 378 8.27 -3.35 -13.08
CA LEU A 378 9.57 -2.70 -12.97
C LEU A 378 10.17 -2.37 -14.35
N HIS A 379 10.06 -3.29 -15.32
CA HIS A 379 10.56 -3.07 -16.67
C HIS A 379 9.89 -1.89 -17.39
N GLU A 380 8.56 -1.67 -17.19
CA GLU A 380 7.85 -0.52 -17.77
C GLU A 380 8.37 0.80 -17.19
N ARG A 381 8.63 0.85 -15.89
CA ARG A 381 9.16 2.04 -15.20
C ARG A 381 10.57 2.38 -15.70
N ILE A 382 11.44 1.38 -15.84
CA ILE A 382 12.81 1.54 -16.38
C ILE A 382 12.77 2.02 -17.83
N LEU A 383 11.95 1.42 -18.69
CA LEU A 383 11.81 1.84 -20.08
C LEU A 383 11.30 3.27 -20.22
N ALA A 384 10.35 3.68 -19.36
CA ALA A 384 9.84 5.04 -19.34
C ALA A 384 10.95 6.06 -18.99
N ALA A 385 11.80 5.75 -18.00
CA ALA A 385 12.93 6.60 -17.63
C ALA A 385 13.99 6.69 -18.73
N GLN A 386 14.31 5.58 -19.41
CA GLN A 386 15.23 5.57 -20.56
C GLN A 386 14.70 6.40 -21.73
N ALA A 387 13.40 6.31 -22.02
CA ALA A 387 12.77 7.14 -23.06
C ALA A 387 12.77 8.64 -22.70
N PHE A 388 12.71 8.99 -21.42
CA PHE A 388 12.87 10.37 -20.94
C PHE A 388 14.26 10.92 -21.27
N THR A 389 15.33 10.15 -21.04
CA THR A 389 16.71 10.52 -21.38
C THR A 389 16.86 10.83 -22.88
N THR A 390 16.26 10.00 -23.74
CA THR A 390 16.36 10.18 -25.19
C THR A 390 15.69 11.48 -25.65
N ARG A 391 14.55 11.83 -25.05
CA ARG A 391 13.83 13.07 -25.37
C ARG A 391 14.58 14.32 -24.91
N SER A 392 15.11 14.31 -23.69
CA SER A 392 15.87 15.45 -23.16
C SER A 392 17.17 15.68 -23.91
N ARG A 393 17.86 14.64 -24.38
CA ARG A 393 19.05 14.77 -25.25
C ARG A 393 18.71 15.22 -26.66
N GLY A 394 17.56 14.85 -27.21
CA GLY A 394 17.12 15.28 -28.57
C GLY A 394 16.62 16.72 -28.62
N SER A 395 16.35 17.36 -27.49
CA SER A 395 15.89 18.75 -27.40
C SER A 395 17.03 19.77 -27.39
N PHE A 396 18.30 19.35 -27.26
CA PHE A 396 19.47 20.21 -27.42
C PHE A 396 20.15 19.89 -28.75
N PRO A 397 20.26 20.86 -29.67
CA PRO A 397 21.13 20.68 -30.85
C PRO A 397 22.54 20.40 -30.33
N PRO A 398 23.32 19.55 -31.05
CA PRO A 398 24.71 19.28 -30.66
C PRO A 398 25.46 20.60 -30.53
N ARG A 399 26.05 20.87 -29.38
CA ARG A 399 26.96 21.98 -29.18
C ARG A 399 27.99 21.91 -30.28
N ALA A 400 27.97 22.87 -31.20
CA ALA A 400 29.01 23.00 -32.20
C ALA A 400 30.36 23.05 -31.46
N VAL A 401 31.16 22.03 -31.68
CA VAL A 401 32.55 22.04 -31.24
C VAL A 401 33.19 23.24 -31.92
N GLY A 402 33.47 24.27 -31.13
CA GLY A 402 34.04 25.51 -31.62
C GLY A 402 35.29 25.23 -32.43
N ALA A 403 35.28 25.65 -33.69
CA ALA A 403 36.48 25.73 -34.52
C ALA A 403 37.53 26.54 -33.77
N ALA A 404 38.72 25.98 -33.64
CA ALA A 404 39.87 26.66 -33.07
C ALA A 404 40.13 27.98 -33.83
N PRO A 405 40.48 29.07 -33.13
CA PRO A 405 40.82 30.30 -33.83
C PRO A 405 42.06 30.09 -34.69
N ASN A 406 41.94 30.41 -35.98
CA ASN A 406 43.02 30.36 -36.96
C ASN A 406 44.05 31.46 -36.57
N GLU A 407 45.24 31.08 -36.14
CA GLU A 407 46.36 31.98 -35.94
C GLU A 407 46.85 32.46 -37.33
N SER A 408 46.37 33.61 -37.81
CA SER A 408 46.91 34.30 -38.93
C SER A 408 48.10 35.16 -38.51
N HIS A 409 49.26 34.78 -39.01
CA HIS A 409 50.55 35.48 -38.92
C HIS A 409 50.41 37.01 -39.12
N ALA A 410 50.78 37.77 -38.09
CA ALA A 410 51.17 39.15 -38.26
C ALA A 410 52.66 39.21 -38.62
N ARG A 411 52.96 39.55 -39.88
CA ARG A 411 54.32 39.94 -40.29
C ARG A 411 54.59 41.34 -39.75
N ILE A 412 55.64 41.42 -38.97
CA ILE A 412 56.30 42.70 -38.64
C ILE A 412 57.11 43.12 -39.85
N SER A 413 56.86 44.29 -40.38
CA SER A 413 57.74 44.97 -41.35
C SER A 413 58.50 46.09 -40.60
N ASP A 414 59.81 45.88 -40.44
CA ASP A 414 60.76 46.92 -40.04
C ASP A 414 61.06 47.85 -41.21
N GLY A 415 61.22 49.13 -40.84
CA GLY A 415 62.16 50.04 -41.45
C GLY A 415 61.61 51.20 -42.24
N PRO A 416 62.34 52.31 -42.43
CA PRO A 416 63.60 52.73 -41.82
C PRO A 416 63.47 53.86 -40.85
#